data_66857b3960f7bfb5c0681b481e36a389
#
_entry.id   66857b3960f7bfb5c0681b481e36a389
#
_cell.length_a   1.000
_cell.length_b   1.000
_cell.length_c   1.000
_cell.angle_alpha   90.00
_cell.angle_beta   90.00
_cell.angle_gamma   90.00
#
_symmetry.space_group_name_H-M   'P 1'
#
loop_
_entity.id
_entity.type
_entity.pdbx_description
1 polymer ?
#
loop_
_entity_poly.entity_id
_entity_poly.type
_entity_poly.pdbx_seq_one_letter_code
_entity_poly.pdbx_strand_id
1 'polypeptide(L)'
;MRHGNGLRKLNRTSAHRQAMLRNMAVSLLRHEAIKTTLPKAKELRRVVEPIITLGKKPSLANRRLAFDRLRDRDMVVKVFDVLGPRFATRNGGYLRILKCGFRQGDNAPMALVELLDRPEGEAVEVAEEAAA
;
A
#
# COMPACT_ATOMS: atom_id res chain seq x y z
N MET A 1 -19.08 -22.22 2.76
CA MET A 1 -17.80 -22.30 2.07
C MET A 1 -17.38 -20.96 1.51
N ARG A 2 -16.10 -20.60 1.61
CA ARG A 2 -15.59 -19.27 1.25
C ARG A 2 -14.99 -19.23 -0.16
N HIS A 3 -15.67 -19.70 -1.14
CA HIS A 3 -15.17 -19.64 -2.51
C HIS A 3 -15.26 -18.22 -3.05
N GLY A 4 -14.15 -17.69 -3.55
CA GLY A 4 -14.06 -16.34 -4.10
C GLY A 4 -14.03 -15.20 -3.08
N ASN A 5 -14.02 -15.50 -1.78
CA ASN A 5 -14.05 -14.51 -0.69
C ASN A 5 -12.73 -14.47 0.05
N GLY A 6 -11.67 -14.04 -0.62
CA GLY A 6 -10.33 -14.01 -0.04
C GLY A 6 -9.98 -12.75 0.74
N LEU A 7 -10.79 -11.69 0.64
CA LEU A 7 -10.49 -10.40 1.24
C LEU A 7 -11.20 -10.19 2.57
N ARG A 8 -10.57 -9.45 3.47
CA ARG A 8 -11.21 -8.97 4.69
C ARG A 8 -12.21 -7.87 4.35
N LYS A 9 -13.39 -7.92 4.97
CA LYS A 9 -14.44 -6.91 4.73
C LYS A 9 -14.20 -5.61 5.51
N LEU A 10 -13.48 -5.66 6.63
CA LEU A 10 -13.13 -4.51 7.47
C LEU A 10 -14.37 -3.72 7.95
N ASN A 11 -15.51 -4.39 8.11
CA ASN A 11 -16.79 -3.79 8.52
C ASN A 11 -17.24 -2.61 7.63
N ARG A 12 -16.94 -2.67 6.32
CA ARG A 12 -17.27 -1.58 5.40
C ARG A 12 -18.00 -2.11 4.18
N THR A 13 -18.78 -1.23 3.54
CA THR A 13 -19.36 -1.54 2.25
C THR A 13 -18.28 -1.72 1.20
N SER A 14 -18.60 -2.39 0.09
CA SER A 14 -17.65 -2.62 -1.00
C SER A 14 -17.05 -1.32 -1.53
N ALA A 15 -17.87 -0.30 -1.78
CA ALA A 15 -17.40 0.99 -2.29
C ALA A 15 -16.49 1.70 -1.27
N HIS A 16 -16.87 1.72 0.02
CA HIS A 16 -16.08 2.36 1.07
C HIS A 16 -14.73 1.66 1.26
N ARG A 17 -14.73 0.34 1.28
CA ARG A 17 -13.51 -0.45 1.41
C ARG A 17 -12.54 -0.19 0.25
N GLN A 18 -13.04 -0.17 -0.97
CA GLN A 18 -12.22 0.10 -2.15
C GLN A 18 -11.61 1.51 -2.11
N ALA A 19 -12.41 2.52 -1.75
CA ALA A 19 -11.92 3.89 -1.62
C ALA A 19 -10.88 4.01 -0.52
N MET A 20 -11.11 3.38 0.63
CA MET A 20 -10.18 3.40 1.76
C MET A 20 -8.83 2.79 1.37
N LEU A 21 -8.83 1.61 0.78
CA LEU A 21 -7.59 0.93 0.38
C LEU A 21 -6.85 1.68 -0.72
N ARG A 22 -7.57 2.31 -1.64
CA ARG A 22 -6.97 3.16 -2.67
C ARG A 22 -6.27 4.37 -2.05
N ASN A 23 -6.91 5.05 -1.11
CA ASN A 23 -6.31 6.19 -0.42
C ASN A 23 -5.09 5.78 0.41
N MET A 24 -5.16 4.65 1.08
CA MET A 24 -4.02 4.11 1.82
C MET A 24 -2.86 3.75 0.89
N ALA A 25 -3.16 3.18 -0.27
CA ALA A 25 -2.13 2.85 -1.26
C ALA A 25 -1.41 4.11 -1.75
N VAL A 26 -2.14 5.17 -2.06
CA VAL A 26 -1.56 6.46 -2.45
C VAL A 26 -0.69 7.02 -1.33
N SER A 27 -1.17 7.00 -0.10
CA SER A 27 -0.41 7.48 1.06
C SER A 27 0.88 6.68 1.27
N LEU A 28 0.82 5.36 1.17
CA LEU A 28 1.99 4.51 1.31
C LEU A 28 3.03 4.78 0.22
N LEU A 29 2.59 4.92 -1.02
CA LEU A 29 3.50 5.19 -2.13
C LEU A 29 4.14 6.58 -2.01
N ARG A 30 3.40 7.56 -1.48
CA ARG A 30 3.91 8.92 -1.30
C ARG A 30 4.92 9.01 -0.17
N HIS A 31 4.58 8.50 1.00
CA HIS A 31 5.41 8.62 2.21
C HIS A 31 6.37 7.45 2.41
N GLU A 32 6.16 6.36 1.72
CA GLU A 32 6.91 5.09 1.81
C GLU A 32 6.81 4.37 3.16
N ALA A 33 6.19 4.98 4.15
CA ALA A 33 5.87 4.36 5.43
C ALA A 33 4.62 5.00 6.00
N ILE A 34 3.67 4.17 6.43
CA ILE A 34 2.46 4.64 7.11
C ILE A 34 2.17 3.76 8.33
N LYS A 35 1.49 4.33 9.31
CA LYS A 35 1.04 3.60 10.49
C LYS A 35 -0.48 3.43 10.42
N THR A 36 -0.94 2.20 10.57
CA THR A 36 -2.36 1.87 10.46
C THR A 36 -2.69 0.67 11.34
N THR A 37 -3.94 0.24 11.35
CA THR A 37 -4.31 -0.98 12.08
C THR A 37 -3.77 -2.22 11.36
N LEU A 38 -3.48 -3.27 12.11
CA LEU A 38 -2.89 -4.49 11.56
C LEU A 38 -3.75 -5.15 10.47
N PRO A 39 -5.09 -5.29 10.61
CA PRO A 39 -5.91 -5.87 9.53
C PRO A 39 -5.88 -5.03 8.25
N LYS A 40 -5.90 -3.70 8.36
CA LYS A 40 -5.78 -2.81 7.19
C LYS A 40 -4.42 -2.98 6.52
N ALA A 41 -3.35 -3.07 7.30
CA ALA A 41 -2.00 -3.26 6.79
C ALA A 41 -1.89 -4.54 5.96
N LYS A 42 -2.47 -5.63 6.46
CA LYS A 42 -2.43 -6.91 5.76
C LYS A 42 -3.23 -6.90 4.45
N GLU A 43 -4.36 -6.20 4.41
CA GLU A 43 -5.12 -6.06 3.16
C GLU A 43 -4.46 -5.10 2.19
N LEU A 44 -3.78 -4.07 2.69
CA LEU A 44 -3.08 -3.10 1.86
C LEU A 44 -2.00 -3.77 0.99
N ARG A 45 -1.33 -4.77 1.50
CA ARG A 45 -0.33 -5.53 0.73
C ARG A 45 -0.91 -6.07 -0.57
N ARG A 46 -2.13 -6.60 -0.54
CA ARG A 46 -2.79 -7.16 -1.73
C ARG A 46 -3.14 -6.11 -2.78
N VAL A 47 -3.22 -4.84 -2.38
CA VAL A 47 -3.51 -3.73 -3.29
C VAL A 47 -2.23 -3.15 -3.87
N VAL A 48 -1.22 -2.92 -3.03
CA VAL A 48 0.00 -2.17 -3.41
C VAL A 48 0.99 -3.04 -4.18
N GLU A 49 1.23 -4.26 -3.74
CA GLU A 49 2.27 -5.10 -4.38
C GLU A 49 1.99 -5.37 -5.86
N PRO A 50 0.76 -5.69 -6.30
CA PRO A 50 0.48 -5.83 -7.74
C PRO A 50 0.75 -4.55 -8.53
N ILE A 51 0.51 -3.38 -7.95
CA ILE A 51 0.77 -2.09 -8.60
C ILE A 51 2.27 -1.88 -8.81
N ILE A 52 3.09 -2.19 -7.81
CA ILE A 52 4.54 -2.12 -7.93
C ILE A 52 5.04 -3.10 -9.00
N THR A 53 4.46 -4.29 -9.05
CA THR A 53 4.80 -5.28 -10.09
C THR A 53 4.51 -4.75 -11.50
N LEU A 54 3.41 -4.02 -11.69
CA LEU A 54 3.13 -3.35 -12.97
C LEU A 54 4.23 -2.35 -13.32
N GLY A 55 4.75 -1.63 -12.35
CA GLY A 55 5.82 -0.64 -12.53
C GLY A 55 7.14 -1.24 -12.99
N LYS A 56 7.35 -2.52 -12.79
CA LYS A 56 8.57 -3.22 -13.22
C LYS A 56 8.61 -3.48 -14.73
N LYS A 57 7.46 -3.42 -15.39
CA LYS A 57 7.33 -3.62 -16.85
C LYS A 57 6.64 -2.41 -17.46
N PRO A 58 7.38 -1.32 -17.75
CA PRO A 58 6.78 -0.11 -18.29
C PRO A 58 6.11 -0.37 -19.66
N SER A 59 4.85 -0.02 -19.74
CA SER A 59 4.10 -0.02 -21.00
C SER A 59 2.91 0.92 -20.84
N LEU A 60 2.33 1.36 -21.95
CA LEU A 60 1.16 2.21 -21.91
C LEU A 60 -0.02 1.50 -21.23
N ALA A 61 -0.21 0.22 -21.53
CA ALA A 61 -1.27 -0.58 -20.92
C ALA A 61 -1.09 -0.68 -19.40
N ASN A 62 0.13 -0.95 -18.93
CA ASN A 62 0.41 -1.05 -17.50
C ASN A 62 0.25 0.30 -16.79
N ARG A 63 0.65 1.41 -17.42
CA ARG A 63 0.44 2.75 -16.87
C ARG A 63 -1.04 3.09 -16.71
N ARG A 64 -1.84 2.76 -17.72
CA ARG A 64 -3.29 2.97 -17.67
C ARG A 64 -3.95 2.14 -16.58
N LEU A 65 -3.53 0.88 -16.43
CA LEU A 65 -4.06 0.00 -15.39
C LEU A 65 -3.70 0.50 -13.99
N ALA A 66 -2.45 0.93 -13.78
CA ALA A 66 -2.02 1.50 -12.51
C ALA A 66 -2.80 2.77 -12.18
N PHE A 67 -3.02 3.64 -13.15
CA PHE A 67 -3.84 4.83 -12.96
C PHE A 67 -5.29 4.48 -12.60
N ASP A 68 -5.86 3.48 -13.25
CA ASP A 68 -7.23 3.04 -12.93
C ASP A 68 -7.34 2.59 -11.46
N ARG A 69 -6.30 1.95 -10.94
CA ARG A 69 -6.28 1.46 -9.56
C ARG A 69 -5.97 2.55 -8.53
N LEU A 70 -5.09 3.51 -8.85
CA LEU A 70 -4.64 4.54 -7.91
C LEU A 70 -5.39 5.86 -8.03
N ARG A 71 -5.72 6.28 -9.25
CA ARG A 71 -6.33 7.57 -9.54
C ARG A 71 -5.51 8.78 -9.07
N ASP A 72 -4.18 8.64 -9.07
CA ASP A 72 -3.23 9.68 -8.71
C ASP A 72 -2.06 9.64 -9.68
N ARG A 73 -1.93 10.70 -10.49
CA ARG A 73 -0.88 10.76 -11.52
C ARG A 73 0.53 10.74 -10.95
N ASP A 74 0.75 11.50 -9.88
CA ASP A 74 2.09 11.62 -9.30
C ASP A 74 2.58 10.29 -8.77
N MET A 75 1.68 9.52 -8.15
CA MET A 75 2.03 8.20 -7.64
C MET A 75 2.22 7.18 -8.75
N VAL A 76 1.46 7.28 -9.85
CA VAL A 76 1.72 6.44 -11.02
C VAL A 76 3.10 6.72 -11.60
N VAL A 77 3.47 7.98 -11.75
CA VAL A 77 4.82 8.37 -12.20
C VAL A 77 5.88 7.80 -11.27
N LYS A 78 5.71 7.95 -9.96
CA LYS A 78 6.63 7.41 -8.96
C LYS A 78 6.78 5.89 -9.08
N VAL A 79 5.68 5.17 -9.26
CA VAL A 79 5.71 3.71 -9.40
C VAL A 79 6.56 3.29 -10.59
N PHE A 80 6.41 3.92 -11.74
CA PHE A 80 7.14 3.53 -12.95
C PHE A 80 8.57 4.08 -12.98
N ASP A 81 8.80 5.27 -12.48
CA ASP A 81 10.12 5.92 -12.58
C ASP A 81 11.05 5.60 -11.42
N VAL A 82 10.52 5.37 -10.23
CA VAL A 82 11.31 5.17 -9.00
C VAL A 82 11.17 3.75 -8.47
N LEU A 83 9.96 3.31 -8.20
CA LEU A 83 9.72 2.04 -7.50
C LEU A 83 9.96 0.82 -8.40
N GLY A 84 9.57 0.89 -9.66
CA GLY A 84 9.83 -0.19 -10.62
C GLY A 84 11.30 -0.53 -10.71
N PRO A 85 12.19 0.44 -11.01
CA PRO A 85 13.63 0.20 -10.99
C PRO A 85 14.18 -0.24 -9.63
N ARG A 86 13.68 0.32 -8.53
CA ARG A 86 14.11 -0.05 -7.17
C ARG A 86 13.90 -1.53 -6.90
N PHE A 87 12.74 -2.06 -7.30
CA PHE A 87 12.35 -3.44 -7.02
C PHE A 87 12.55 -4.41 -8.19
N ALA A 88 13.31 -4.00 -9.22
CA ALA A 88 13.49 -4.78 -10.44
C ALA A 88 14.01 -6.20 -10.18
N THR A 89 14.87 -6.37 -9.20
CA THR A 89 15.48 -7.66 -8.86
C THR A 89 14.71 -8.44 -7.78
N ARG A 90 13.70 -7.83 -7.18
CA ARG A 90 12.93 -8.47 -6.10
C ARG A 90 11.65 -9.08 -6.67
N ASN A 91 11.43 -10.36 -6.43
CA ASN A 91 10.29 -11.11 -6.95
C ASN A 91 9.10 -11.07 -5.97
N GLY A 92 8.47 -9.91 -5.82
CA GLY A 92 7.38 -9.73 -4.86
C GLY A 92 7.89 -9.40 -3.48
N GLY A 93 6.98 -9.29 -2.49
CA GLY A 93 7.36 -8.98 -1.11
C GLY A 93 8.00 -7.61 -0.94
N TYR A 94 7.42 -6.57 -1.55
CA TYR A 94 7.96 -5.22 -1.53
C TYR A 94 7.67 -4.45 -0.26
N LEU A 95 6.77 -4.95 0.57
CA LEU A 95 6.34 -4.30 1.81
C LEU A 95 6.83 -5.06 3.02
N ARG A 96 7.07 -4.31 4.10
CA ARG A 96 7.32 -4.87 5.43
C ARG A 96 6.24 -4.36 6.37
N ILE A 97 5.64 -5.27 7.14
CA ILE A 97 4.63 -4.94 8.15
C ILE A 97 5.23 -5.24 9.51
N LEU A 98 5.37 -4.20 10.35
CA LEU A 98 5.92 -4.31 11.70
C LEU A 98 4.82 -4.02 12.71
N LYS A 99 4.55 -4.93 13.63
CA LYS A 99 3.58 -4.71 14.70
C LYS A 99 4.09 -3.63 15.66
N CYS A 100 3.23 -2.66 15.98
CA CYS A 100 3.58 -1.49 16.79
C CYS A 100 2.81 -1.42 18.11
N GLY A 101 2.28 -2.54 18.60
CA GLY A 101 1.49 -2.56 19.82
C GLY A 101 0.03 -2.18 19.60
N PHE A 102 -0.54 -1.44 20.53
CA PHE A 102 -1.99 -1.15 20.54
C PHE A 102 -2.23 0.35 20.60
N ARG A 103 -3.29 0.79 19.92
CA ARG A 103 -3.65 2.20 19.89
C ARG A 103 -4.30 2.60 21.22
N GLN A 104 -3.90 3.76 21.74
CA GLN A 104 -4.51 4.30 22.93
C GLN A 104 -5.98 4.68 22.64
N GLY A 105 -6.87 4.31 23.54
CA GLY A 105 -8.30 4.57 23.43
C GLY A 105 -9.08 3.30 23.11
N ASP A 106 -9.01 2.80 21.88
CA ASP A 106 -9.77 1.63 21.43
C ASP A 106 -8.99 0.32 21.47
N ASN A 107 -7.73 0.36 21.88
CA ASN A 107 -6.86 -0.82 21.96
C ASN A 107 -6.72 -1.59 20.64
N ALA A 108 -6.85 -0.91 19.50
CA ALA A 108 -6.68 -1.54 18.19
C ALA A 108 -5.23 -1.95 17.97
N PRO A 109 -4.96 -3.15 17.43
CA PRO A 109 -3.59 -3.55 17.08
C PRO A 109 -3.09 -2.69 15.92
N MET A 110 -1.92 -2.08 16.11
CA MET A 110 -1.32 -1.16 15.15
C MET A 110 -0.13 -1.81 14.44
N ALA A 111 0.14 -1.34 13.23
CA ALA A 111 1.28 -1.80 12.44
C ALA A 111 1.87 -0.65 11.64
N LEU A 112 3.19 -0.70 11.48
CA LEU A 112 3.91 0.14 10.54
C LEU A 112 4.06 -0.62 9.23
N VAL A 113 3.61 -0.02 8.13
CA VAL A 113 3.79 -0.58 6.79
C VAL A 113 4.83 0.29 6.08
N GLU A 114 5.87 -0.32 5.57
CA GLU A 114 6.93 0.41 4.87
C GLU A 114 7.34 -0.29 3.58
N LEU A 115 7.79 0.50 2.62
CA LEU A 115 8.42 -0.01 1.41
C LEU A 115 9.86 -0.39 1.72
N LEU A 116 10.33 -1.49 1.16
CA LEU A 116 11.71 -1.94 1.33
C LEU A 116 12.65 -1.14 0.43
N ASP A 117 13.95 -1.30 0.68
CA ASP A 117 15.04 -0.77 -0.17
C ASP A 117 14.97 0.74 -0.39
N ARG A 118 14.52 1.49 0.63
CA ARG A 118 14.52 2.96 0.56
C ARG A 118 15.96 3.48 0.55
N PRO A 119 16.24 4.59 -0.18
CA PRO A 119 17.58 5.19 -0.15
C PRO A 119 17.98 5.59 1.26
N GLU A 120 19.23 5.37 1.61
CA GLU A 120 19.78 5.80 2.90
C GLU A 120 19.82 7.33 2.96
N GLY A 121 19.50 7.89 4.13
CA GLY A 121 19.58 9.33 4.39
C GLY A 121 18.33 10.12 4.07
N GLU A 122 17.28 9.51 3.51
CA GLU A 122 15.99 10.18 3.40
C GLU A 122 15.27 10.17 4.74
N ALA A 123 14.78 11.33 5.16
CA ALA A 123 13.95 11.42 6.36
C ALA A 123 12.70 10.58 6.19
N VAL A 124 12.46 9.68 7.14
CA VAL A 124 11.28 8.84 7.12
C VAL A 124 10.10 9.66 7.63
N GLU A 125 9.26 10.09 6.72
CA GLU A 125 8.01 10.73 7.07
C GLU A 125 6.96 9.64 7.25
N VAL A 126 6.56 9.40 8.50
CA VAL A 126 5.52 8.42 8.79
C VAL A 126 4.20 9.14 8.88
N ALA A 127 3.30 8.83 7.94
CA ALA A 127 1.93 9.33 8.00
C ALA A 127 1.10 8.42 8.90
N GLU A 128 0.39 9.01 9.85
CA GLU A 128 -0.55 8.29 10.68
C GLU A 128 -1.90 8.26 9.98
N GLU A 129 -2.32 7.08 9.60
CA GLU A 129 -3.62 6.90 8.95
C GLU A 129 -4.70 6.90 10.02
N ALA A 130 -5.59 7.88 9.96
CA ALA A 130 -6.73 7.92 10.87
C ALA A 130 -7.63 6.71 10.62
N ALA A 131 -8.04 6.04 11.69
CA ALA A 131 -9.01 4.96 11.59
C ALA A 131 -10.37 5.57 11.21
N ALA A 132 -10.73 5.45 9.96
CA ALA A 132 -12.03 5.89 9.49
C ALA A 132 -13.09 4.84 9.83
#